data_186b256c1e7f8bf56c0865a73d721f36
#
_entry.id   186b256c1e7f8bf56c0865a73d721f36
#
_cell.length_a   1.000
_cell.length_b   1.000
_cell.length_c   1.000
_cell.angle_alpha   90.00
_cell.angle_beta   90.00
_cell.angle_gamma   90.00
#
_symmetry.space_group_name_H-M   'P 1'
#
loop_
_entity.id
_entity.type
_entity.pdbx_description
1 polymer ?
#
loop_
_entity_poly.entity_id
_entity_poly.type
_entity_poly.pdbx_seq_one_letter_code
_entity_poly.pdbx_strand_id
1 'polypeptide(L)'
;MATENWHGMKKLLAVLALMVPAGGLVHANDAPEPTTNTPAQAQARQFGIFFGGTASQYDLCVKKGFLPKGNQSAEEIAKSFLEKTWTTNQGTDQSVYVQDGWNKMKKEISENESFYTQERCAPVGKQWTKLLEVMRKK
;
A
#
# COMPACT_ATOMS: atom_id res chain seq x y z
N MET A 1 1.11 22.71 1.34
CA MET A 1 -0.02 21.84 1.25
C MET A 1 0.31 20.50 0.68
N ALA A 2 0.07 20.20 -0.61
CA ALA A 2 0.35 18.90 -1.16
C ALA A 2 1.83 18.48 -1.01
N THR A 3 2.74 19.45 -1.03
CA THR A 3 4.18 19.20 -0.95
C THR A 3 4.60 18.64 0.40
N GLU A 4 4.04 19.12 1.49
CA GLU A 4 4.41 18.65 2.82
C GLU A 4 3.96 17.21 3.04
N ASN A 5 2.75 16.90 2.63
CA ASN A 5 2.22 15.55 2.74
C ASN A 5 3.02 14.58 1.87
N TRP A 6 3.46 15.07 0.75
CA TRP A 6 4.27 14.32 -0.19
C TRP A 6 5.58 13.83 0.43
N HIS A 7 6.28 14.71 1.12
CA HIS A 7 7.54 14.33 1.76
C HIS A 7 7.33 13.30 2.86
N GLY A 8 6.26 13.44 3.62
CA GLY A 8 5.92 12.45 4.65
C GLY A 8 5.65 11.09 4.04
N MET A 9 4.93 11.07 2.93
CA MET A 9 4.60 9.81 2.27
C MET A 9 5.84 9.15 1.66
N LYS A 10 6.78 9.92 1.16
CA LYS A 10 8.04 9.37 0.65
C LYS A 10 8.82 8.67 1.75
N LYS A 11 8.86 9.24 2.94
CA LYS A 11 9.53 8.62 4.08
C LYS A 11 8.86 7.31 4.48
N LEU A 12 7.54 7.29 4.45
CA LEU A 12 6.78 6.08 4.76
C LEU A 12 7.03 5.00 3.71
N LEU A 13 7.12 5.38 2.46
CA LEU A 13 7.44 4.44 1.38
C LEU A 13 8.81 3.81 1.59
N ALA A 14 9.79 4.60 1.98
CA ALA A 14 11.13 4.09 2.24
C ALA A 14 11.13 3.09 3.39
N VAL A 15 10.40 3.40 4.45
CA VAL A 15 10.28 2.50 5.60
C VAL A 15 9.60 1.20 5.20
N LEU A 16 8.54 1.29 4.42
CA LEU A 16 7.84 0.10 3.94
C LEU A 16 8.75 -0.77 3.08
N ALA A 17 9.53 -0.16 2.21
CA ALA A 17 10.46 -0.88 1.36
C ALA A 17 11.47 -1.68 2.16
N LEU A 18 11.91 -1.15 3.29
CA LEU A 18 12.83 -1.85 4.17
C LEU A 18 12.18 -3.01 4.90
N MET A 19 10.88 -2.94 5.13
CA MET A 19 10.15 -3.98 5.84
C MET A 19 9.72 -5.13 4.95
N VAL A 20 9.64 -4.91 3.65
CA VAL A 20 9.27 -5.96 2.71
C VAL A 20 10.48 -6.85 2.47
N PRO A 21 10.36 -8.16 2.74
CA PRO A 21 11.49 -9.06 2.51
C PRO A 21 11.87 -9.08 1.03
N ALA A 22 13.14 -8.91 0.77
CA ALA A 22 13.63 -8.90 -0.60
C ALA A 22 13.31 -10.21 -1.34
N GLY A 23 13.29 -11.32 -0.61
CA GLY A 23 13.00 -12.61 -1.22
C GLY A 23 11.60 -12.72 -1.80
N GLY A 24 10.65 -11.96 -1.27
CA GLY A 24 9.29 -11.98 -1.79
C GLY A 24 9.13 -11.25 -3.10
N LEU A 25 10.17 -10.58 -3.54
CA LEU A 25 10.09 -9.73 -4.71
C LEU A 25 10.63 -10.39 -5.97
N VAL A 26 11.14 -11.58 -5.86
CA VAL A 26 11.78 -12.21 -7.00
C VAL A 26 10.77 -13.01 -7.78
N HIS A 27 9.96 -12.33 -8.52
CA HIS A 27 8.96 -12.97 -9.37
C HIS A 27 9.04 -12.40 -10.76
N ALA A 28 10.14 -12.69 -11.40
CA ALA A 28 10.37 -12.22 -12.75
C ALA A 28 9.37 -12.77 -13.75
N ASN A 29 8.65 -13.82 -13.36
CA ASN A 29 7.74 -14.50 -14.28
C ASN A 29 6.28 -14.07 -14.15
N ASP A 30 6.03 -13.07 -13.33
CA ASP A 30 4.69 -12.53 -13.22
C ASP A 30 4.25 -11.87 -14.51
N ALA A 31 2.94 -11.71 -14.67
CA ALA A 31 2.38 -11.05 -15.83
C ALA A 31 3.08 -9.71 -16.06
N PRO A 32 3.31 -9.34 -17.32
CA PRO A 32 3.99 -8.09 -17.61
C PRO A 32 3.27 -6.91 -16.98
N GLU A 33 4.02 -6.07 -16.31
CA GLU A 33 3.49 -4.87 -15.71
C GLU A 33 3.32 -3.79 -16.77
N PRO A 34 2.32 -2.91 -16.61
CA PRO A 34 2.22 -1.76 -17.50
C PRO A 34 3.50 -0.94 -17.42
N THR A 35 4.02 -0.58 -18.57
CA THR A 35 5.23 0.22 -18.64
C THR A 35 4.95 1.63 -18.17
N THR A 36 5.73 2.10 -17.20
CA THR A 36 5.63 3.48 -16.76
C THR A 36 6.56 4.32 -17.58
N ASN A 37 6.00 5.25 -18.37
CA ASN A 37 6.75 6.10 -19.28
C ASN A 37 7.10 7.46 -18.68
N THR A 38 6.46 7.84 -17.58
CA THR A 38 6.69 9.13 -16.95
C THR A 38 6.94 8.96 -15.46
N PRO A 39 7.65 9.91 -14.82
CA PRO A 39 7.81 9.88 -13.37
C PRO A 39 6.48 9.87 -12.61
N ALA A 40 5.48 10.57 -13.13
CA ALA A 40 4.17 10.63 -12.50
C ALA A 40 3.49 9.27 -12.49
N GLN A 41 3.61 8.52 -13.58
CA GLN A 41 3.05 7.17 -13.67
C GLN A 41 3.76 6.20 -12.72
N ALA A 42 5.08 6.26 -12.69
CA ALA A 42 5.88 5.43 -11.79
C ALA A 42 5.51 5.71 -10.34
N GLN A 43 5.29 6.96 -10.01
CA GLN A 43 4.94 7.38 -8.67
C GLN A 43 3.53 6.95 -8.28
N ALA A 44 2.59 7.04 -9.20
CA ALA A 44 1.23 6.56 -8.98
C ALA A 44 1.25 5.07 -8.65
N ARG A 45 2.05 4.31 -9.38
CA ARG A 45 2.21 2.89 -9.14
C ARG A 45 2.79 2.62 -7.74
N GLN A 46 3.79 3.41 -7.33
CA GLN A 46 4.38 3.30 -6.01
C GLN A 46 3.37 3.57 -4.90
N PHE A 47 2.48 4.52 -5.09
CA PHE A 47 1.41 4.76 -4.14
C PHE A 47 0.49 3.55 -4.03
N GLY A 48 0.14 2.96 -5.16
CA GLY A 48 -0.65 1.74 -5.17
C GLY A 48 0.01 0.61 -4.42
N ILE A 49 1.30 0.41 -4.65
CA ILE A 49 2.10 -0.60 -3.96
C ILE A 49 2.11 -0.33 -2.46
N PHE A 50 2.38 0.90 -2.06
CA PHE A 50 2.47 1.26 -0.65
C PHE A 50 1.14 1.09 0.08
N PHE A 51 0.09 1.72 -0.44
CA PHE A 51 -1.23 1.67 0.21
C PHE A 51 -1.84 0.28 0.14
N GLY A 52 -1.75 -0.37 -1.02
CA GLY A 52 -2.25 -1.71 -1.20
C GLY A 52 -1.52 -2.72 -0.33
N GLY A 53 -0.20 -2.59 -0.27
CA GLY A 53 0.62 -3.46 0.56
C GLY A 53 0.31 -3.31 2.04
N THR A 54 0.31 -2.08 2.53
CA THR A 54 0.06 -1.82 3.95
C THR A 54 -1.35 -2.25 4.36
N ALA A 55 -2.35 -1.90 3.55
CA ALA A 55 -3.74 -2.22 3.85
C ALA A 55 -4.00 -3.73 3.79
N SER A 56 -3.49 -4.40 2.76
CA SER A 56 -3.69 -5.84 2.61
C SER A 56 -3.00 -6.62 3.71
N GLN A 57 -1.81 -6.20 4.13
CA GLN A 57 -1.11 -6.83 5.26
C GLN A 57 -1.91 -6.69 6.53
N TYR A 58 -2.42 -5.48 6.79
CA TYR A 58 -3.22 -5.26 7.99
C TYR A 58 -4.46 -6.13 8.00
N ASP A 59 -5.20 -6.16 6.89
CA ASP A 59 -6.43 -6.95 6.80
C ASP A 59 -6.15 -8.44 6.95
N LEU A 60 -5.04 -8.93 6.42
CA LEU A 60 -4.66 -10.32 6.60
C LEU A 60 -4.35 -10.62 8.06
N CYS A 61 -3.64 -9.73 8.74
CA CYS A 61 -3.33 -9.90 10.15
C CYS A 61 -4.58 -9.85 11.03
N VAL A 62 -5.57 -9.03 10.66
CA VAL A 62 -6.87 -9.00 11.31
C VAL A 62 -7.60 -10.33 11.09
N LYS A 63 -7.60 -10.82 9.87
CA LYS A 63 -8.23 -12.09 9.51
C LYS A 63 -7.66 -13.26 10.32
N LYS A 64 -6.36 -13.23 10.57
CA LYS A 64 -5.67 -14.25 11.37
C LYS A 64 -5.84 -14.07 12.87
N GLY A 65 -6.47 -12.99 13.30
CA GLY A 65 -6.69 -12.72 14.72
C GLY A 65 -5.53 -12.06 15.43
N PHE A 66 -4.53 -11.59 14.71
CA PHE A 66 -3.35 -10.96 15.31
C PHE A 66 -3.47 -9.46 15.50
N LEU A 67 -4.42 -8.83 14.84
CA LEU A 67 -4.69 -7.40 14.98
C LEU A 67 -6.18 -7.15 15.17
N PRO A 68 -6.55 -6.06 15.84
CA PRO A 68 -7.97 -5.79 16.13
C PRO A 68 -8.74 -5.41 14.88
N LYS A 69 -9.97 -5.90 14.79
CA LYS A 69 -10.85 -5.60 13.69
C LYS A 69 -11.53 -4.24 13.93
N GLY A 70 -11.54 -3.39 12.90
CA GLY A 70 -12.24 -2.12 12.95
C GLY A 70 -13.62 -2.20 12.28
N ASN A 71 -14.26 -1.05 12.16
CA ASN A 71 -15.56 -0.94 11.50
C ASN A 71 -15.46 -1.10 9.99
N GLN A 72 -14.33 -0.73 9.44
CA GLN A 72 -14.05 -0.87 8.02
C GLN A 72 -12.73 -1.60 7.86
N SER A 73 -12.57 -2.30 6.74
CA SER A 73 -11.29 -2.93 6.44
C SER A 73 -10.25 -1.85 6.11
N ALA A 74 -8.98 -2.18 6.30
CA ALA A 74 -7.91 -1.28 5.94
C ALA A 74 -7.94 -0.97 4.44
N GLU A 75 -8.27 -1.97 3.62
CA GLU A 75 -8.39 -1.77 2.18
C GLU A 75 -9.45 -0.73 1.83
N GLU A 76 -10.61 -0.78 2.48
CA GLU A 76 -11.68 0.19 2.21
C GLU A 76 -11.24 1.60 2.55
N ILE A 77 -10.60 1.76 3.69
CA ILE A 77 -10.12 3.07 4.15
C ILE A 77 -9.08 3.64 3.18
N ALA A 78 -8.08 2.84 2.85
CA ALA A 78 -7.00 3.27 1.97
C ALA A 78 -7.50 3.55 0.55
N LYS A 79 -8.41 2.73 0.06
CA LYS A 79 -8.97 2.89 -1.27
C LYS A 79 -9.76 4.19 -1.38
N SER A 80 -10.58 4.48 -0.38
CA SER A 80 -11.32 5.74 -0.32
C SER A 80 -10.38 6.95 -0.33
N PHE A 81 -9.32 6.88 0.44
CA PHE A 81 -8.34 7.96 0.48
C PHE A 81 -7.69 8.17 -0.88
N LEU A 82 -7.26 7.10 -1.53
CA LEU A 82 -6.61 7.18 -2.82
C LEU A 82 -7.55 7.71 -3.91
N GLU A 83 -8.79 7.28 -3.89
CA GLU A 83 -9.77 7.75 -4.85
C GLU A 83 -9.96 9.26 -4.76
N LYS A 84 -10.10 9.78 -3.56
CA LYS A 84 -10.24 11.21 -3.34
C LYS A 84 -8.99 11.97 -3.77
N THR A 85 -7.85 11.49 -3.33
CA THR A 85 -6.59 12.19 -3.57
C THR A 85 -6.24 12.17 -5.05
N TRP A 86 -6.35 11.02 -5.68
CA TRP A 86 -5.91 10.88 -7.05
C TRP A 86 -6.87 11.50 -8.05
N THR A 87 -8.16 11.25 -7.87
CA THR A 87 -9.18 11.81 -8.77
C THR A 87 -9.19 13.34 -8.73
N THR A 88 -9.00 13.90 -7.55
CA THR A 88 -9.07 15.35 -7.39
C THR A 88 -7.82 16.06 -7.88
N ASN A 89 -6.64 15.48 -7.62
CA ASN A 89 -5.38 16.19 -7.79
C ASN A 89 -4.56 15.78 -9.01
N GLN A 90 -4.73 14.57 -9.50
CA GLN A 90 -3.83 14.01 -10.50
C GLN A 90 -4.50 13.66 -11.82
N GLY A 91 -5.81 13.77 -11.88
CA GLY A 91 -6.52 13.35 -13.07
C GLY A 91 -6.68 11.83 -13.12
N THR A 92 -7.43 11.38 -14.08
CA THR A 92 -7.87 9.99 -14.16
C THR A 92 -6.82 9.02 -14.69
N ASP A 93 -5.90 9.52 -15.50
CA ASP A 93 -4.92 8.64 -16.16
C ASP A 93 -4.00 7.94 -15.18
N GLN A 94 -3.75 8.56 -14.02
CA GLN A 94 -2.86 8.00 -13.03
C GLN A 94 -3.50 6.86 -12.25
N SER A 95 -4.82 6.80 -12.20
CA SER A 95 -5.53 5.79 -11.41
C SER A 95 -5.24 4.36 -11.87
N VAL A 96 -4.99 4.17 -13.14
CA VAL A 96 -4.64 2.85 -13.69
C VAL A 96 -3.37 2.31 -13.05
N TYR A 97 -2.37 3.18 -12.88
CA TYR A 97 -1.10 2.79 -12.29
C TYR A 97 -1.21 2.56 -10.79
N VAL A 98 -2.01 3.36 -10.11
CA VAL A 98 -2.31 3.13 -8.69
C VAL A 98 -2.97 1.76 -8.52
N GLN A 99 -3.95 1.47 -9.33
CA GLN A 99 -4.67 0.20 -9.26
C GLN A 99 -3.77 -0.99 -9.56
N ASP A 100 -2.89 -0.84 -10.54
CA ASP A 100 -1.95 -1.89 -10.88
C ASP A 100 -1.01 -2.21 -9.71
N GLY A 101 -0.42 -1.19 -9.11
CA GLY A 101 0.46 -1.38 -7.95
C GLY A 101 -0.27 -2.01 -6.79
N TRP A 102 -1.50 -1.58 -6.54
CA TRP A 102 -2.34 -2.15 -5.50
C TRP A 102 -2.58 -3.64 -5.71
N ASN A 103 -3.02 -4.00 -6.91
CA ASN A 103 -3.35 -5.39 -7.24
C ASN A 103 -2.13 -6.28 -7.15
N LYS A 104 -0.98 -5.79 -7.56
CA LYS A 104 0.27 -6.52 -7.48
C LYS A 104 0.59 -6.90 -6.04
N MET A 105 0.55 -5.94 -5.14
CA MET A 105 0.88 -6.19 -3.73
C MET A 105 -0.16 -7.07 -3.06
N LYS A 106 -1.42 -6.86 -3.36
CA LYS A 106 -2.48 -7.69 -2.80
C LYS A 106 -2.28 -9.15 -3.18
N LYS A 107 -1.93 -9.39 -4.44
CA LYS A 107 -1.67 -10.75 -4.93
C LYS A 107 -0.48 -11.36 -4.21
N GLU A 108 0.63 -10.64 -4.12
CA GLU A 108 1.83 -11.14 -3.45
C GLU A 108 1.57 -11.49 -2.00
N ILE A 109 0.83 -10.65 -1.30
CA ILE A 109 0.51 -10.91 0.10
C ILE A 109 -0.38 -12.13 0.24
N SER A 110 -1.38 -12.28 -0.63
CA SER A 110 -2.28 -13.43 -0.57
C SER A 110 -1.57 -14.75 -0.89
N GLU A 111 -0.52 -14.69 -1.69
CA GLU A 111 0.28 -15.88 -2.02
C GLU A 111 1.29 -16.23 -0.93
N ASN A 112 1.49 -15.35 0.03
CA ASN A 112 2.48 -15.53 1.10
C ASN A 112 1.87 -15.39 2.48
N GLU A 113 0.65 -15.87 2.66
CA GLU A 113 -0.07 -15.71 3.94
C GLU A 113 0.68 -16.31 5.13
N SER A 114 1.38 -17.42 4.91
CA SER A 114 2.11 -18.08 5.99
C SER A 114 3.26 -17.25 6.55
N PHE A 115 3.73 -16.27 5.78
CA PHE A 115 4.77 -15.36 6.24
C PHE A 115 4.28 -14.49 7.40
N TYR A 116 2.98 -14.22 7.49
CA TYR A 116 2.43 -13.29 8.46
C TYR A 116 2.07 -13.99 9.76
N THR A 117 3.06 -14.08 10.65
CA THR A 117 2.90 -14.60 12.00
C THR A 117 2.50 -13.47 12.94
N GLN A 118 2.18 -13.81 14.18
CA GLN A 118 1.88 -12.81 15.19
C GLN A 118 3.01 -11.79 15.34
N GLU A 119 4.24 -12.26 15.34
CA GLU A 119 5.41 -11.39 15.46
C GLU A 119 5.52 -10.42 14.30
N ARG A 120 5.24 -10.88 13.10
CA ARG A 120 5.34 -10.05 11.91
C ARG A 120 4.18 -9.08 11.77
N CYS A 121 3.04 -9.43 12.34
CA CYS A 121 1.88 -8.55 12.31
C CYS A 121 1.99 -7.35 13.25
N ALA A 122 2.79 -7.44 14.30
CA ALA A 122 2.96 -6.32 15.22
C ALA A 122 3.47 -5.05 14.51
N PRO A 123 4.57 -5.11 13.73
CA PRO A 123 5.01 -3.92 12.98
C PRO A 123 4.01 -3.50 11.91
N VAL A 124 3.24 -4.42 11.35
CA VAL A 124 2.19 -4.09 10.39
C VAL A 124 1.14 -3.19 11.04
N GLY A 125 0.74 -3.49 12.26
CA GLY A 125 -0.20 -2.66 13.00
C GLY A 125 0.32 -1.26 13.24
N LYS A 126 1.58 -1.14 13.62
CA LYS A 126 2.21 0.16 13.83
C LYS A 126 2.28 0.98 12.54
N GLN A 127 2.61 0.32 11.46
CA GLN A 127 2.70 0.95 10.14
C GLN A 127 1.34 1.48 9.70
N TRP A 128 0.31 0.68 9.89
CA TRP A 128 -1.05 1.08 9.57
C TRP A 128 -1.50 2.29 10.40
N THR A 129 -1.18 2.30 11.68
CA THR A 129 -1.53 3.43 12.56
C THR A 129 -0.89 4.72 12.07
N LYS A 130 0.37 4.66 11.68
CA LYS A 130 1.07 5.83 11.13
C LYS A 130 0.42 6.31 9.84
N LEU A 131 0.05 5.38 8.99
CA LEU A 131 -0.60 5.73 7.72
C LEU A 131 -1.96 6.37 7.95
N LEU A 132 -2.73 5.86 8.92
CA LEU A 132 -4.01 6.48 9.29
C LEU A 132 -3.82 7.92 9.73
N GLU A 133 -2.79 8.21 10.52
CA GLU A 133 -2.51 9.58 10.94
C GLU A 133 -2.24 10.49 9.75
N VAL A 134 -1.46 10.02 8.79
CA VAL A 134 -1.18 10.79 7.58
C VAL A 134 -2.45 11.06 6.80
N MET A 135 -3.31 10.06 6.65
CA MET A 135 -4.56 10.21 5.93
C MET A 135 -5.52 11.18 6.62
N ARG A 136 -5.54 11.16 7.95
CA ARG A 136 -6.42 12.05 8.72
C ARG A 136 -5.99 13.51 8.68
N LYS A 137 -4.72 13.77 8.52
CA LYS A 137 -4.20 15.13 8.45
C LYS A 137 -4.56 15.83 7.15
N LYS A 138 -5.11 15.13 6.23
CA LYS A 138 -5.65 15.71 5.01
C LYS A 138 -7.14 16.01 5.17
#